data_40bd8f574ce933a3c3f6fd04e15f9fcd
#
_entry.id   40bd8f574ce933a3c3f6fd04e15f9fcd
#
_cell.length_a   1.000
_cell.length_b   1.000
_cell.length_c   1.000
_cell.angle_alpha   90.00
_cell.angle_beta   90.00
_cell.angle_gamma   90.00
#
_symmetry.space_group_name_H-M   'P 1'
#
loop_
_entity.id
_entity.type
_entity.pdbx_description
1 polymer ?
#
loop_
_entity_poly.entity_id
_entity_poly.type
_entity_poly.pdbx_seq_one_letter_code
_entity_poly.pdbx_strand_id
1 'polypeptide(L)'
;KKKKKSKTEAVDKAKADSIAKSKKDALQPYAKVITGKAKTMDGFFKVHYVDGKYFFEIADSLFGRDILIVNRVVKAPVDAQKRKVGYPGDYISDEVIRFEKGRGDKLFVREISYLEHSADTLGMYQAVLNSNVQPIVATFPLKTVRKEGETTNYVIDMTDYIRKDNEMFSFTSRVKDNIGASSMVDDASYIDTLKA
;
A
#
# COMPACT_ATOMS: atom_id res chain seq x y z
N LYS A 1 -35.01 -18.53 -26.85
CA LYS A 1 -34.08 -17.56 -27.54
C LYS A 1 -33.62 -16.42 -26.63
N LYS A 2 -34.41 -15.95 -25.66
CA LYS A 2 -34.00 -14.83 -24.73
C LYS A 2 -32.85 -15.17 -23.78
N LYS A 3 -32.74 -16.42 -23.27
CA LYS A 3 -31.68 -16.82 -22.32
C LYS A 3 -30.25 -16.90 -22.92
N LYS A 4 -30.14 -17.12 -24.24
CA LYS A 4 -28.83 -17.20 -24.92
C LYS A 4 -28.24 -15.82 -25.20
N LYS A 5 -29.07 -14.79 -25.44
CA LYS A 5 -28.67 -13.42 -25.71
C LYS A 5 -28.07 -12.75 -24.45
N SER A 6 -28.65 -12.95 -23.28
CA SER A 6 -28.19 -12.36 -22.02
C SER A 6 -26.82 -12.91 -21.56
N LYS A 7 -26.52 -14.16 -21.90
CA LYS A 7 -25.25 -14.81 -21.55
C LYS A 7 -24.09 -14.32 -22.43
N THR A 8 -24.35 -14.00 -23.68
CA THR A 8 -23.35 -13.45 -24.61
C THR A 8 -23.03 -12.02 -24.28
N GLU A 9 -24.03 -11.19 -23.97
CA GLU A 9 -23.81 -9.79 -23.54
C GLU A 9 -23.03 -9.68 -22.21
N ALA A 10 -23.24 -10.59 -21.26
CA ALA A 10 -22.48 -10.65 -20.00
C ALA A 10 -21.02 -11.06 -20.22
N VAL A 11 -20.75 -11.98 -21.16
CA VAL A 11 -19.39 -12.42 -21.52
C VAL A 11 -18.64 -11.32 -22.27
N ASP A 12 -19.33 -10.61 -23.17
CA ASP A 12 -18.71 -9.50 -23.93
C ASP A 12 -18.41 -8.30 -23.02
N LYS A 13 -19.28 -8.01 -22.05
CA LYS A 13 -19.03 -6.97 -21.04
C LYS A 13 -17.87 -7.35 -20.13
N ALA A 14 -17.80 -8.59 -19.66
CA ALA A 14 -16.68 -9.07 -18.85
C ALA A 14 -15.34 -9.05 -19.61
N LYS A 15 -15.35 -9.35 -20.91
CA LYS A 15 -14.17 -9.23 -21.78
C LYS A 15 -13.78 -7.77 -22.02
N ALA A 16 -14.73 -6.88 -22.25
CA ALA A 16 -14.48 -5.45 -22.40
C ALA A 16 -13.91 -4.84 -21.13
N ASP A 17 -14.45 -5.20 -19.96
CA ASP A 17 -13.96 -4.76 -18.66
C ASP A 17 -12.55 -5.29 -18.36
N SER A 18 -12.24 -6.55 -18.73
CA SER A 18 -10.91 -7.13 -18.58
C SER A 18 -9.87 -6.47 -19.50
N ILE A 19 -10.24 -6.15 -20.74
CA ILE A 19 -9.37 -5.43 -21.69
C ILE A 19 -9.15 -3.98 -21.25
N ALA A 20 -10.19 -3.33 -20.75
CA ALA A 20 -10.08 -1.96 -20.20
C ALA A 20 -9.18 -1.93 -18.95
N LYS A 21 -9.26 -2.94 -18.08
CA LYS A 21 -8.42 -3.11 -16.92
C LYS A 21 -6.95 -3.38 -17.30
N SER A 22 -6.71 -4.26 -18.28
CA SER A 22 -5.36 -4.56 -18.76
C SER A 22 -4.69 -3.36 -19.45
N LYS A 23 -5.45 -2.51 -20.17
CA LYS A 23 -4.94 -1.25 -20.73
C LYS A 23 -4.62 -0.20 -19.65
N LYS A 24 -5.36 -0.21 -18.54
CA LYS A 24 -5.13 0.69 -17.40
C LYS A 24 -3.90 0.28 -16.58
N ASP A 25 -3.55 -1.00 -16.61
CA ASP A 25 -2.42 -1.58 -15.89
C ASP A 25 -1.13 -1.64 -16.73
N ALA A 26 -1.16 -1.20 -18.01
CA ALA A 26 0.03 -1.12 -18.84
C ALA A 26 0.97 0.00 -18.37
N LEU A 27 2.28 -0.27 -18.37
CA LEU A 27 3.31 0.71 -18.04
C LEU A 27 3.16 1.96 -18.91
N GLN A 28 3.12 3.11 -18.26
CA GLN A 28 3.01 4.41 -18.92
C GLN A 28 4.36 5.14 -18.92
N PRO A 29 4.59 6.07 -19.85
CA PRO A 29 5.75 6.95 -19.79
C PRO A 29 5.78 7.73 -18.46
N TYR A 30 6.96 7.85 -17.87
CA TYR A 30 7.15 8.50 -16.55
C TYR A 30 6.50 9.89 -16.48
N ALA A 31 6.72 10.73 -17.50
CA ALA A 31 6.17 12.08 -17.56
C ALA A 31 4.63 12.16 -17.62
N LYS A 32 3.96 11.04 -17.96
CA LYS A 32 2.48 10.95 -17.91
C LYS A 32 1.97 10.60 -16.52
N VAL A 33 2.75 9.89 -15.74
CA VAL A 33 2.39 9.50 -14.37
C VAL A 33 2.80 10.58 -13.38
N ILE A 34 4.08 10.97 -13.43
CA ILE A 34 4.64 12.03 -12.60
C ILE A 34 4.79 13.28 -13.46
N THR A 35 3.76 14.09 -13.45
CA THR A 35 3.71 15.32 -14.27
C THR A 35 4.52 16.45 -13.62
N GLY A 36 4.80 17.51 -14.37
CA GLY A 36 5.50 18.69 -13.84
C GLY A 36 4.76 19.43 -12.69
N LYS A 37 3.51 19.07 -12.40
CA LYS A 37 2.74 19.56 -11.26
C LYS A 37 2.97 18.76 -9.98
N ALA A 38 3.75 17.70 -10.04
CA ALA A 38 4.00 16.83 -8.91
C ALA A 38 4.69 17.60 -7.78
N LYS A 39 4.13 17.47 -6.58
CA LYS A 39 4.84 17.81 -5.35
C LYS A 39 5.58 16.57 -4.89
N THR A 40 6.90 16.59 -5.02
CA THR A 40 7.75 15.47 -4.63
C THR A 40 8.32 15.71 -3.23
N MET A 41 8.22 14.70 -2.41
CA MET A 41 8.89 14.61 -1.12
C MET A 41 10.00 13.58 -1.24
N ASP A 42 11.23 14.03 -1.09
CA ASP A 42 12.41 13.18 -1.09
C ASP A 42 12.65 12.62 0.32
N GLY A 43 13.06 11.36 0.38
CA GLY A 43 13.32 10.67 1.61
C GLY A 43 13.99 9.33 1.33
N PHE A 44 13.65 8.31 2.10
CA PHE A 44 14.14 6.94 1.90
C PHE A 44 13.74 6.40 0.52
N PHE A 45 12.55 6.75 0.07
CA PHE A 45 12.08 6.69 -1.32
C PHE A 45 11.30 7.97 -1.64
N LYS A 46 11.00 8.23 -2.91
CA LYS A 46 10.29 9.45 -3.31
C LYS A 46 8.79 9.24 -3.22
N VAL A 47 8.10 10.21 -2.64
CA VAL A 47 6.64 10.28 -2.63
C VAL A 47 6.20 11.46 -3.49
N HIS A 48 5.41 11.18 -4.51
CA HIS A 48 4.85 12.19 -5.40
C HIS A 48 3.37 12.37 -5.14
N TYR A 49 2.95 13.61 -4.95
CA TYR A 49 1.56 13.98 -4.90
C TYR A 49 1.17 14.70 -6.18
N VAL A 50 0.29 14.09 -6.97
CA VAL A 50 -0.13 14.57 -8.30
C VAL A 50 -1.64 14.47 -8.40
N ASP A 51 -2.33 15.59 -8.64
CA ASP A 51 -3.78 15.64 -8.88
C ASP A 51 -4.60 14.80 -7.87
N GLY A 52 -4.28 14.95 -6.60
CA GLY A 52 -4.95 14.22 -5.52
C GLY A 52 -4.50 12.76 -5.34
N LYS A 53 -3.46 12.30 -6.02
CA LYS A 53 -2.93 10.93 -5.93
C LYS A 53 -1.55 10.88 -5.31
N TYR A 54 -1.29 9.80 -4.59
CA TYR A 54 0.00 9.50 -4.00
C TYR A 54 0.69 8.39 -4.77
N PHE A 55 1.85 8.70 -5.33
CA PHE A 55 2.70 7.71 -6.01
C PHE A 55 3.98 7.51 -5.21
N PHE A 56 4.36 6.26 -5.00
CA PHE A 56 5.62 5.89 -4.39
C PHE A 56 6.59 5.48 -5.50
N GLU A 57 7.74 6.14 -5.56
CA GLU A 57 8.85 5.80 -6.44
C GLU A 57 9.94 5.13 -5.62
N ILE A 58 10.08 3.82 -5.80
CA ILE A 58 10.89 2.93 -4.99
C ILE A 58 12.04 2.42 -5.83
N ALA A 59 13.27 2.65 -5.37
CA ALA A 59 14.47 2.16 -6.01
C ALA A 59 14.62 0.64 -5.82
N ASP A 60 15.17 -0.05 -6.82
CA ASP A 60 15.46 -1.49 -6.75
C ASP A 60 16.38 -1.87 -5.58
N SER A 61 17.27 -0.98 -5.17
CA SER A 61 18.15 -1.14 -4.01
C SER A 61 17.40 -1.25 -2.67
N LEU A 62 16.12 -0.87 -2.62
CA LEU A 62 15.26 -0.98 -1.45
C LEU A 62 14.48 -2.30 -1.39
N PHE A 63 14.48 -3.07 -2.48
CA PHE A 63 13.79 -4.36 -2.48
C PHE A 63 14.47 -5.33 -1.52
N GLY A 64 13.64 -6.06 -0.78
CA GLY A 64 14.10 -7.00 0.24
C GLY A 64 14.57 -6.34 1.54
N ARG A 65 14.54 -5.01 1.66
CA ARG A 65 14.84 -4.30 2.91
C ARG A 65 13.59 -4.12 3.75
N ASP A 66 13.76 -4.22 5.05
CA ASP A 66 12.72 -3.99 6.04
C ASP A 66 12.59 -2.49 6.30
N ILE A 67 11.37 -2.00 6.19
CA ILE A 67 11.03 -0.58 6.29
C ILE A 67 9.97 -0.43 7.38
N LEU A 68 10.26 0.34 8.40
CA LEU A 68 9.29 0.67 9.46
C LEU A 68 8.36 1.78 8.96
N ILE A 69 7.06 1.50 9.00
CA ILE A 69 6.01 2.50 8.81
C ILE A 69 5.44 2.87 10.17
N VAL A 70 5.35 4.17 10.45
CA VAL A 70 4.77 4.69 11.70
C VAL A 70 3.63 5.63 11.36
N ASN A 71 2.45 5.35 11.91
CA ASN A 71 1.25 6.15 11.70
C ASN A 71 0.86 6.86 12.99
N ARG A 72 0.57 8.16 12.88
CA ARG A 72 0.20 9.01 14.01
C ARG A 72 -1.03 9.85 13.69
N VAL A 73 -1.86 10.09 14.69
CA VAL A 73 -2.98 11.02 14.61
C VAL A 73 -2.43 12.45 14.54
N VAL A 74 -2.93 13.23 13.59
CA VAL A 74 -2.66 14.69 13.53
C VAL A 74 -3.84 15.45 14.10
N LYS A 75 -5.06 15.08 13.68
CA LYS A 75 -6.31 15.68 14.15
C LYS A 75 -7.40 14.62 14.25
N ALA A 76 -8.24 14.72 15.25
CA ALA A 76 -9.42 13.87 15.39
C ALA A 76 -10.61 14.68 15.89
N PRO A 77 -11.85 14.19 15.71
CA PRO A 77 -13.05 14.80 16.27
C PRO A 77 -12.98 14.94 17.80
N VAL A 78 -13.58 15.99 18.34
CA VAL A 78 -13.61 16.26 19.80
C VAL A 78 -14.15 15.08 20.61
N ASP A 79 -15.10 14.33 20.06
CA ASP A 79 -15.67 13.16 20.74
C ASP A 79 -14.70 12.00 20.90
N ALA A 80 -13.69 11.87 20.03
CA ALA A 80 -12.62 10.91 20.20
C ALA A 80 -11.79 11.21 21.45
N GLN A 81 -11.53 12.49 21.74
CA GLN A 81 -10.79 12.94 22.91
C GLN A 81 -11.52 12.61 24.22
N LYS A 82 -12.87 12.61 24.25
CA LYS A 82 -13.65 12.16 25.40
C LYS A 82 -13.36 10.69 25.75
N ARG A 83 -12.93 9.90 24.77
CA ARG A 83 -12.52 8.50 24.95
C ARG A 83 -11.01 8.34 25.17
N LYS A 84 -10.29 9.43 25.41
CA LYS A 84 -8.83 9.48 25.64
C LYS A 84 -8.01 9.00 24.45
N VAL A 85 -8.50 9.22 23.22
CA VAL A 85 -7.80 8.93 21.95
C VAL A 85 -7.96 10.10 21.00
N GLY A 86 -7.07 10.19 20.02
CA GLY A 86 -7.18 11.20 18.96
C GLY A 86 -6.50 12.53 19.28
N TYR A 87 -5.59 12.55 20.23
CA TYR A 87 -4.70 13.69 20.44
C TYR A 87 -3.62 13.73 19.35
N PRO A 88 -3.15 14.92 18.94
CA PRO A 88 -2.03 15.04 18.03
C PRO A 88 -0.81 14.27 18.54
N GLY A 89 -0.29 13.38 17.69
CA GLY A 89 0.83 12.49 18.03
C GLY A 89 0.42 11.11 18.57
N ASP A 90 -0.87 10.89 18.84
CA ASP A 90 -1.33 9.58 19.27
C ASP A 90 -1.00 8.51 18.24
N TYR A 91 -0.67 7.35 18.76
CA TYR A 91 -0.33 6.17 17.98
C TYR A 91 -1.55 5.59 17.24
N ILE A 92 -1.37 5.30 15.97
CA ILE A 92 -2.34 4.55 15.15
C ILE A 92 -1.84 3.11 14.96
N SER A 93 -0.70 2.96 14.31
CA SER A 93 -0.05 1.68 14.04
C SER A 93 1.43 1.89 13.71
N ASP A 94 2.23 0.87 13.90
CA ASP A 94 3.56 0.73 13.33
C ASP A 94 3.71 -0.69 12.78
N GLU A 95 4.16 -0.76 11.53
CA GLU A 95 4.30 -2.01 10.81
C GLU A 95 5.65 -2.05 10.11
N VAL A 96 6.26 -3.22 10.07
CA VAL A 96 7.44 -3.43 9.25
C VAL A 96 7.03 -4.06 7.94
N ILE A 97 7.40 -3.41 6.85
CA ILE A 97 7.10 -3.88 5.51
C ILE A 97 8.35 -4.16 4.70
N ARG A 98 8.17 -4.92 3.64
CA ARG A 98 9.18 -5.18 2.63
C ARG A 98 8.57 -5.09 1.25
N PHE A 99 9.23 -4.32 0.38
CA PHE A 99 8.87 -4.31 -1.04
C PHE A 99 9.56 -5.45 -1.77
N GLU A 100 8.80 -6.19 -2.58
CA GLU A 100 9.31 -7.26 -3.42
C GLU A 100 8.76 -7.15 -4.84
N LYS A 101 9.60 -7.48 -5.82
CA LYS A 101 9.14 -7.55 -7.20
C LYS A 101 8.28 -8.80 -7.40
N GLY A 102 7.03 -8.59 -7.79
CA GLY A 102 6.09 -9.65 -8.11
C GLY A 102 6.27 -10.20 -9.52
N ARG A 103 5.47 -11.20 -9.85
CA ARG A 103 5.38 -11.71 -11.23
C ARG A 103 4.65 -10.71 -12.11
N GLY A 104 5.17 -10.48 -13.32
CA GLY A 104 4.69 -9.44 -14.23
C GLY A 104 5.03 -8.04 -13.71
N ASP A 105 4.26 -7.04 -14.17
CA ASP A 105 4.47 -5.64 -13.81
C ASP A 105 3.75 -5.31 -12.49
N LYS A 106 4.16 -6.00 -11.40
CA LYS A 106 3.57 -5.84 -10.06
C LYS A 106 4.65 -5.72 -9.00
N LEU A 107 4.32 -5.01 -7.93
CA LEU A 107 5.10 -4.90 -6.72
C LEU A 107 4.28 -5.44 -5.56
N PHE A 108 4.88 -6.30 -4.76
CA PHE A 108 4.29 -6.85 -3.54
C PHE A 108 4.77 -6.07 -2.33
N VAL A 109 3.86 -5.89 -1.38
CA VAL A 109 4.18 -5.43 -0.03
C VAL A 109 3.95 -6.59 0.92
N ARG A 110 5.00 -7.01 1.61
CA ARG A 110 4.91 -7.98 2.70
C ARG A 110 4.92 -7.26 4.03
N GLU A 111 4.13 -7.76 4.93
CA GLU A 111 4.26 -7.48 6.35
C GLU A 111 5.32 -8.41 6.95
N ILE A 112 6.21 -7.85 7.75
CA ILE A 112 7.31 -8.58 8.38
C ILE A 112 7.07 -8.63 9.88
N SER A 113 6.85 -9.83 10.39
CA SER A 113 6.75 -10.07 11.82
C SER A 113 8.07 -10.64 12.36
N TYR A 114 8.53 -10.06 13.45
CA TYR A 114 9.69 -10.55 14.21
C TYR A 114 9.29 -11.31 15.49
N LEU A 115 7.99 -11.59 15.67
CA LEU A 115 7.49 -12.30 16.87
C LEU A 115 8.09 -13.69 16.97
N GLU A 116 8.27 -14.34 15.84
CA GLU A 116 8.84 -15.66 15.77
C GLU A 116 10.17 -15.63 15.01
N HIS A 117 11.26 -15.73 15.73
CA HIS A 117 12.59 -15.83 15.15
C HIS A 117 13.43 -16.81 15.96
N SER A 118 14.44 -17.39 15.32
CA SER A 118 15.43 -18.22 15.97
C SER A 118 16.83 -17.68 15.71
N ALA A 119 17.63 -17.57 16.76
CA ALA A 119 19.03 -17.22 16.64
C ALA A 119 19.89 -18.42 16.16
N ASP A 120 19.35 -19.64 16.21
CA ASP A 120 20.02 -20.84 15.69
C ASP A 120 19.91 -20.90 14.16
N THR A 121 21.01 -20.61 13.49
CA THR A 121 21.10 -20.60 12.01
C THR A 121 21.24 -21.98 11.39
N LEU A 122 21.45 -23.04 12.18
CA LEU A 122 21.77 -24.37 11.67
C LEU A 122 20.56 -25.30 11.46
N GLY A 123 19.46 -25.07 12.15
CA GLY A 123 18.29 -25.94 12.02
C GLY A 123 16.97 -25.27 12.35
N MET A 124 16.85 -24.74 13.55
CA MET A 124 15.59 -24.13 14.02
C MET A 124 15.20 -22.91 13.20
N TYR A 125 16.17 -22.09 12.78
CA TYR A 125 15.91 -20.90 11.94
C TYR A 125 15.20 -21.28 10.63
N GLN A 126 15.69 -22.31 9.94
CA GLN A 126 15.07 -22.76 8.69
C GLN A 126 13.67 -23.35 8.92
N ALA A 127 13.46 -24.04 10.02
CA ALA A 127 12.15 -24.56 10.40
C ALA A 127 11.15 -23.41 10.68
N VAL A 128 11.59 -22.35 11.39
CA VAL A 128 10.80 -21.15 11.63
C VAL A 128 10.45 -20.46 10.32
N LEU A 129 11.41 -20.26 9.42
CA LEU A 129 11.15 -19.64 8.11
C LEU A 129 10.17 -20.44 7.25
N ASN A 130 10.24 -21.78 7.32
CA ASN A 130 9.35 -22.65 6.53
C ASN A 130 7.92 -22.72 7.11
N SER A 131 7.78 -22.55 8.42
CA SER A 131 6.47 -22.58 9.10
C SER A 131 5.80 -21.21 9.17
N ASN A 132 6.56 -20.12 9.07
CA ASN A 132 6.06 -18.74 9.17
C ASN A 132 6.23 -17.97 7.86
N VAL A 133 5.22 -18.04 7.02
CA VAL A 133 5.20 -17.30 5.77
C VAL A 133 4.79 -15.85 6.06
N GLN A 134 5.69 -14.91 5.79
CA GLN A 134 5.37 -13.47 5.87
C GLN A 134 4.30 -13.13 4.82
N PRO A 135 3.12 -12.61 5.22
CA PRO A 135 2.01 -12.44 4.31
C PRO A 135 2.26 -11.31 3.29
N ILE A 136 1.72 -11.47 2.08
CA ILE A 136 1.59 -10.37 1.13
C ILE A 136 0.32 -9.63 1.50
N VAL A 137 0.47 -8.43 2.08
CA VAL A 137 -0.67 -7.61 2.52
C VAL A 137 -1.23 -6.74 1.41
N ALA A 138 -0.42 -6.43 0.41
CA ALA A 138 -0.87 -5.65 -0.74
C ALA A 138 -0.10 -5.99 -2.01
N THR A 139 -0.78 -5.77 -3.15
CA THR A 139 -0.20 -5.95 -4.49
C THR A 139 -0.55 -4.74 -5.35
N PHE A 140 0.45 -4.09 -5.90
CA PHE A 140 0.29 -2.91 -6.72
C PHE A 140 0.77 -3.15 -8.14
N PRO A 141 -0.03 -2.82 -9.18
CA PRO A 141 0.46 -2.76 -10.54
C PRO A 141 1.44 -1.59 -10.67
N LEU A 142 2.54 -1.82 -11.38
CA LEU A 142 3.47 -0.76 -11.72
C LEU A 142 2.81 0.23 -12.67
N LYS A 143 2.95 1.52 -12.39
CA LYS A 143 2.45 2.58 -13.28
C LYS A 143 3.51 2.99 -14.29
N THR A 144 4.75 3.07 -13.85
CA THR A 144 5.90 3.37 -14.69
C THR A 144 7.17 2.86 -14.05
N VAL A 145 8.21 2.73 -14.87
CA VAL A 145 9.57 2.37 -14.44
C VAL A 145 10.52 3.40 -15.05
N ARG A 146 11.43 3.92 -14.23
CA ARG A 146 12.45 4.90 -14.64
C ARG A 146 13.83 4.36 -14.30
N LYS A 147 14.73 4.41 -15.27
CA LYS A 147 16.16 4.18 -15.03
C LYS A 147 16.86 5.50 -14.77
N GLU A 148 17.64 5.54 -13.72
CA GLU A 148 18.46 6.69 -13.32
C GLU A 148 19.88 6.21 -13.02
N GLY A 149 20.74 6.28 -14.03
CA GLY A 149 22.05 5.63 -13.99
C GLY A 149 21.92 4.09 -13.92
N GLU A 150 22.51 3.48 -12.89
CA GLU A 150 22.43 2.04 -12.65
C GLU A 150 21.17 1.64 -11.86
N THR A 151 20.50 2.61 -11.22
CA THR A 151 19.33 2.37 -10.38
C THR A 151 18.06 2.32 -11.22
N THR A 152 17.20 1.37 -10.93
CA THR A 152 15.86 1.29 -11.52
C THR A 152 14.80 1.64 -10.48
N ASN A 153 14.04 2.69 -10.75
CA ASN A 153 12.96 3.16 -9.88
C ASN A 153 11.60 2.66 -10.38
N TYR A 154 10.81 2.12 -9.49
CA TYR A 154 9.49 1.54 -9.75
C TYR A 154 8.42 2.42 -9.10
N VAL A 155 7.45 2.84 -9.89
CA VAL A 155 6.38 3.74 -9.43
C VAL A 155 5.06 2.98 -9.31
N ILE A 156 4.46 3.06 -8.14
CA ILE A 156 3.14 2.49 -7.81
C ILE A 156 2.17 3.57 -7.34
N ASP A 157 0.88 3.35 -7.57
CA ASP A 157 -0.19 4.22 -7.08
C ASP A 157 -0.70 3.66 -5.74
N MET A 158 -0.41 4.38 -4.67
CA MET A 158 -0.78 4.01 -3.29
C MET A 158 -2.07 4.69 -2.83
N THR A 159 -2.68 5.53 -3.66
CA THR A 159 -3.78 6.44 -3.27
C THR A 159 -4.93 5.73 -2.60
N ASP A 160 -5.49 4.72 -3.27
CA ASP A 160 -6.66 4.02 -2.76
C ASP A 160 -6.32 3.19 -1.51
N TYR A 161 -5.11 2.65 -1.45
CA TYR A 161 -4.68 1.84 -0.32
C TYR A 161 -4.50 2.68 0.94
N ILE A 162 -3.84 3.84 0.83
CA ILE A 162 -3.60 4.73 1.97
C ILE A 162 -4.91 5.36 2.48
N ARG A 163 -5.88 5.60 1.59
CA ARG A 163 -7.14 6.28 1.94
C ARG A 163 -8.22 5.38 2.50
N LYS A 164 -8.10 4.08 2.30
CA LYS A 164 -9.08 3.10 2.77
C LYS A 164 -8.63 2.49 4.08
N ASP A 165 -9.61 1.99 4.82
CA ASP A 165 -9.34 1.23 6.03
C ASP A 165 -8.55 -0.04 5.70
N ASN A 166 -7.37 -0.16 6.31
CA ASN A 166 -6.49 -1.32 6.17
C ASN A 166 -5.60 -1.45 7.41
N GLU A 167 -5.01 -2.61 7.61
CA GLU A 167 -4.24 -2.90 8.81
C GLU A 167 -2.91 -2.13 8.89
N MET A 168 -2.38 -1.66 7.76
CA MET A 168 -1.08 -0.98 7.70
C MET A 168 -1.17 0.50 8.06
N PHE A 169 -2.23 1.22 7.64
CA PHE A 169 -2.34 2.67 7.79
C PHE A 169 -3.48 3.13 8.71
N SER A 170 -4.32 2.20 9.17
CA SER A 170 -5.47 2.50 10.03
C SER A 170 -5.29 1.88 11.41
N PHE A 171 -6.18 2.21 12.32
CA PHE A 171 -6.23 1.55 13.62
C PHE A 171 -6.45 0.05 13.45
N THR A 172 -5.70 -0.73 14.20
CA THR A 172 -5.90 -2.18 14.27
C THR A 172 -7.29 -2.52 14.81
N SER A 173 -7.82 -3.69 14.48
CA SER A 173 -9.12 -4.15 14.94
C SER A 173 -9.26 -4.05 16.46
N ARG A 174 -8.21 -4.41 17.21
CA ARG A 174 -8.17 -4.30 18.66
C ARG A 174 -8.35 -2.87 19.18
N VAL A 175 -7.71 -1.90 18.51
CA VAL A 175 -7.85 -0.48 18.88
C VAL A 175 -9.25 0.02 18.54
N LYS A 176 -9.80 -0.36 17.39
CA LYS A 176 -11.17 -0.04 16.98
C LYS A 176 -12.18 -0.54 18.01
N ASP A 177 -12.06 -1.78 18.45
CA ASP A 177 -12.91 -2.37 19.50
C ASP A 177 -12.84 -1.56 20.80
N ASN A 178 -11.63 -1.20 21.23
CA ASN A 178 -11.42 -0.43 22.47
C ASN A 178 -12.05 0.98 22.42
N ILE A 179 -12.06 1.61 21.26
CA ILE A 179 -12.66 2.94 21.07
C ILE A 179 -14.12 2.88 20.61
N GLY A 180 -14.68 1.67 20.42
CA GLY A 180 -16.04 1.46 19.95
C GLY A 180 -16.27 1.92 18.52
N ALA A 181 -15.22 1.86 17.67
CA ALA A 181 -15.29 2.15 16.24
C ALA A 181 -15.40 0.86 15.46
N SER A 182 -16.14 0.87 14.35
CA SER A 182 -16.24 -0.30 13.44
C SER A 182 -15.32 -0.18 12.25
N SER A 183 -15.20 1.01 11.65
CA SER A 183 -14.41 1.27 10.47
C SER A 183 -14.01 2.74 10.37
N MET A 184 -13.05 3.03 9.51
CA MET A 184 -12.72 4.39 9.11
C MET A 184 -13.83 4.95 8.21
N VAL A 185 -14.13 6.23 8.34
CA VAL A 185 -15.03 6.96 7.44
C VAL A 185 -14.17 7.60 6.35
N ASP A 186 -14.11 6.97 5.18
CA ASP A 186 -13.21 7.35 4.08
C ASP A 186 -13.37 8.81 3.66
N ASP A 187 -14.61 9.29 3.54
CA ASP A 187 -14.92 10.67 3.12
C ASP A 187 -14.62 11.73 4.17
N ALA A 188 -14.47 11.32 5.44
CA ALA A 188 -14.17 12.20 6.57
C ALA A 188 -12.73 12.05 7.09
N SER A 189 -11.93 11.21 6.44
CA SER A 189 -10.55 10.93 6.81
C SER A 189 -9.60 11.35 5.69
N TYR A 190 -8.47 11.94 6.06
CA TYR A 190 -7.46 12.35 5.08
C TYR A 190 -6.04 12.26 5.66
N ILE A 191 -5.08 12.16 4.75
CA ILE A 191 -3.67 12.19 5.10
C ILE A 191 -3.23 13.67 5.16
N ASP A 192 -2.76 14.11 6.31
CA ASP A 192 -2.23 15.45 6.48
C ASP A 192 -0.81 15.54 5.92
N THR A 193 0.05 14.62 6.31
CA THR A 193 1.45 14.58 5.89
C THR A 193 1.91 13.14 5.71
N LEU A 194 2.68 12.90 4.65
CA LEU A 194 3.34 11.63 4.40
C LEU A 194 4.83 11.93 4.15
N LYS A 195 5.70 11.25 4.89
CA LYS A 195 7.17 11.35 4.76
C LYS A 195 7.75 9.96 4.57
N ALA A 196 8.75 9.84 3.74
CA ALA A 196 9.48 8.59 3.51
C ALA A 196 10.97 8.77 3.77
#